data_2661bb52c514b974a58d768fc72a46c9
#
_entry.id   2661bb52c514b974a58d768fc72a46c9
#
_cell.length_a   1.000
_cell.length_b   1.000
_cell.length_c   1.000
_cell.angle_alpha   90.00
_cell.angle_beta   90.00
_cell.angle_gamma   90.00
#
_symmetry.space_group_name_H-M   'P 1'
#
loop_
_entity.id
_entity.type
_entity.pdbx_description
1 polymer ?
#
loop_
_entity_poly.entity_id
_entity_poly.type
_entity_poly.pdbx_seq_one_letter_code
_entity_poly.pdbx_strand_id
1 'polypeptide(L)'
;MKNNLPIYILLCLLNLSWVHARNRQQEAETLIKKSVDALYNNPKQASYYAAKVIELFPEERQNDQKAEAMFYYSQAEKLLGNFDVSIKNLYDALEYATPTNKELNGQIYALIGALYCKLTDYNKAIEMSEK
;
A
#
# COMPACT_ATOMS: atom_id res chain seq x y z
N MET A 1 16.53 35.53 33.69
CA MET A 1 16.54 34.92 32.34
C MET A 1 15.83 33.59 32.43
N LYS A 2 14.63 33.48 31.87
CA LYS A 2 13.92 32.18 31.82
C LYS A 2 14.64 31.29 30.80
N ASN A 3 15.14 30.15 31.24
CA ASN A 3 15.79 29.16 30.39
C ASN A 3 14.78 28.62 29.35
N ASN A 4 14.83 29.10 28.12
CA ASN A 4 14.03 28.60 26.99
C ASN A 4 14.63 27.30 26.38
N LEU A 5 15.65 26.71 27.05
CA LEU A 5 16.31 25.48 26.61
C LEU A 5 15.37 24.32 26.32
N PRO A 6 14.34 24.02 27.15
CA PRO A 6 13.42 22.93 26.87
C PRO A 6 12.56 23.13 25.60
N ILE A 7 12.25 24.40 25.26
CA ILE A 7 11.48 24.74 24.05
C ILE A 7 12.31 24.49 22.78
N TYR A 8 13.59 24.86 22.79
CA TYR A 8 14.48 24.60 21.65
C TYR A 8 14.72 23.11 21.42
N ILE A 9 14.87 22.33 22.50
CA ILE A 9 15.00 20.87 22.40
C ILE A 9 13.74 20.25 21.80
N LEU A 10 12.56 20.67 22.25
CA LEU A 10 11.28 20.19 21.71
C LEU A 10 11.12 20.53 20.21
N LEU A 11 11.47 21.75 19.80
CA LEU A 11 11.46 22.16 18.40
C LEU A 11 12.44 21.37 17.54
N CYS A 12 13.63 21.05 18.05
CA CYS A 12 14.60 20.20 17.36
C CYS A 12 14.08 18.79 17.19
N LEU A 13 13.45 18.19 18.21
CA LEU A 13 12.85 16.86 18.14
C LEU A 13 11.68 16.80 17.14
N LEU A 14 10.84 17.83 17.12
CA LEU A 14 9.76 17.96 16.15
C LEU A 14 10.30 18.06 14.71
N ASN A 15 11.34 18.85 14.48
CA ASN A 15 11.97 18.96 13.16
C ASN A 15 12.58 17.62 12.70
N LEU A 16 13.25 16.89 13.60
CA LEU A 16 13.80 15.57 13.29
C LEU A 16 12.70 14.55 12.93
N SER A 17 11.59 14.54 13.66
CA SER A 17 10.47 13.64 13.36
C SER A 17 9.81 13.95 11.99
N TRP A 18 9.69 15.22 11.65
CA TRP A 18 9.19 15.68 10.34
C TRP A 18 10.11 15.25 9.19
N VAL A 19 11.41 15.41 9.36
CA VAL A 19 12.41 14.98 8.35
C VAL A 19 12.35 13.47 8.16
N HIS A 20 12.25 12.67 9.23
CA HIS A 20 12.14 11.22 9.12
C HIS A 20 10.85 10.78 8.43
N ALA A 21 9.71 11.39 8.77
CA ALA A 21 8.44 11.09 8.12
C ALA A 21 8.48 11.41 6.62
N ARG A 22 9.04 12.56 6.26
CA ARG A 22 9.19 12.98 4.85
C ARG A 22 10.11 12.05 4.06
N ASN A 23 11.24 11.65 4.63
CA ASN A 23 12.18 10.73 3.99
C ASN A 23 11.55 9.36 3.74
N ARG A 24 10.81 8.83 4.73
CA ARG A 24 10.07 7.57 4.62
C ARG A 24 9.02 7.61 3.51
N GLN A 25 8.29 8.72 3.41
CA GLN A 25 7.29 8.95 2.37
C GLN A 25 7.92 8.97 0.97
N GLN A 26 9.03 9.67 0.80
CA GLN A 26 9.77 9.74 -0.47
C GLN A 26 10.39 8.39 -0.86
N GLU A 27 10.87 7.62 0.12
CA GLU A 27 11.36 6.26 -0.10
C GLU A 27 10.23 5.35 -0.58
N ALA A 28 9.05 5.43 0.05
CA ALA A 28 7.86 4.67 -0.34
C ALA A 28 7.44 4.96 -1.79
N GLU A 29 7.36 6.23 -2.18
CA GLU A 29 7.03 6.63 -3.56
C GLU A 29 8.02 6.05 -4.57
N THR A 30 9.32 6.10 -4.25
CA THR A 30 10.37 5.53 -5.10
C THR A 30 10.23 4.02 -5.26
N LEU A 31 9.94 3.31 -4.18
CA LEU A 31 9.76 1.87 -4.19
C LEU A 31 8.46 1.44 -4.90
N ILE A 32 7.36 2.19 -4.72
CA ILE A 32 6.11 1.97 -5.47
C ILE A 32 6.38 2.08 -6.97
N LYS A 33 7.06 3.15 -7.39
CA LYS A 33 7.42 3.32 -8.80
C LYS A 33 8.25 2.14 -9.34
N LYS A 34 9.25 1.69 -8.60
CA LYS A 34 10.05 0.50 -8.99
C LYS A 34 9.19 -0.77 -9.08
N SER A 35 8.22 -0.93 -8.18
CA SER A 35 7.27 -2.05 -8.22
C SER A 35 6.43 -2.00 -9.50
N VAL A 36 5.87 -0.85 -9.84
CA VAL A 36 5.08 -0.64 -11.06
C VAL A 36 5.90 -0.93 -12.32
N ASP A 37 7.12 -0.38 -12.40
CA ASP A 37 8.00 -0.56 -13.54
C ASP A 37 8.40 -2.03 -13.76
N ALA A 38 8.53 -2.79 -12.68
CA ALA A 38 8.89 -4.22 -12.73
C ALA A 38 7.68 -5.17 -12.92
N LEU A 39 6.45 -4.70 -12.74
CA LEU A 39 5.26 -5.53 -12.56
C LEU A 39 5.09 -6.62 -13.65
N TYR A 40 5.20 -6.26 -14.91
CA TYR A 40 4.98 -7.19 -16.03
C TYR A 40 6.25 -7.89 -16.51
N ASN A 41 7.42 -7.30 -16.27
CA ASN A 41 8.69 -7.86 -16.72
C ASN A 41 9.33 -8.80 -15.69
N ASN A 42 9.15 -8.48 -14.41
CA ASN A 42 9.69 -9.26 -13.28
C ASN A 42 8.75 -9.16 -12.06
N PRO A 43 7.63 -9.91 -12.03
CA PRO A 43 6.66 -9.85 -10.94
C PRO A 43 7.25 -10.15 -9.56
N LYS A 44 8.27 -11.01 -9.48
CA LYS A 44 8.97 -11.29 -8.21
C LYS A 44 9.67 -10.05 -7.66
N GLN A 45 10.28 -9.27 -8.53
CA GLN A 45 10.95 -8.04 -8.14
C GLN A 45 9.92 -6.94 -7.80
N ALA A 46 8.79 -6.89 -8.52
CA ALA A 46 7.68 -6.01 -8.20
C ALA A 46 7.12 -6.31 -6.81
N SER A 47 6.85 -7.57 -6.50
CA SER A 47 6.41 -8.04 -5.17
C SER A 47 7.43 -7.65 -4.09
N TYR A 48 8.73 -7.83 -4.33
CA TYR A 48 9.78 -7.43 -3.39
C TYR A 48 9.76 -5.94 -3.08
N TYR A 49 9.66 -5.06 -4.09
CA TYR A 49 9.63 -3.61 -3.86
C TYR A 49 8.36 -3.17 -3.12
N ALA A 50 7.21 -3.73 -3.48
CA ALA A 50 5.96 -3.45 -2.79
C ALA A 50 6.00 -3.90 -1.31
N ALA A 51 6.55 -5.08 -1.02
CA ALA A 51 6.74 -5.57 0.34
C ALA A 51 7.61 -4.63 1.18
N LYS A 52 8.66 -4.07 0.60
CA LYS A 52 9.49 -3.07 1.28
C LYS A 52 8.71 -1.82 1.71
N VAL A 53 7.77 -1.35 0.88
CA VAL A 53 6.90 -0.23 1.27
C VAL A 53 5.99 -0.60 2.43
N ILE A 54 5.42 -1.80 2.42
CA ILE A 54 4.56 -2.28 3.51
C ILE A 54 5.34 -2.31 4.84
N GLU A 55 6.61 -2.71 4.81
CA GLU A 55 7.50 -2.72 5.98
C GLU A 55 7.83 -1.30 6.52
N LEU A 56 7.80 -0.26 5.67
CA LEU A 56 8.03 1.13 6.10
C LEU A 56 6.91 1.66 7.01
N PHE A 57 5.70 1.08 6.94
CA PHE A 57 4.51 1.56 7.66
C PHE A 57 3.88 0.44 8.50
N PRO A 58 4.57 -0.10 9.51
CA PRO A 58 4.10 -1.31 10.22
C PRO A 58 2.79 -1.10 10.97
N GLU A 59 2.60 0.05 11.60
CA GLU A 59 1.51 0.31 12.54
C GLU A 59 0.51 1.40 12.09
N GLU A 60 0.73 2.01 10.92
CA GLU A 60 -0.08 3.15 10.48
C GLU A 60 -1.42 2.68 9.91
N ARG A 61 -2.51 3.12 10.53
CA ARG A 61 -3.87 2.99 10.00
C ARG A 61 -4.16 4.14 9.03
N GLN A 62 -5.02 3.88 8.02
CA GLN A 62 -5.36 4.87 7.00
C GLN A 62 -4.13 5.46 6.31
N ASN A 63 -3.32 4.60 5.74
CA ASN A 63 -2.13 4.95 4.97
C ASN A 63 -2.30 4.51 3.51
N ASP A 64 -2.61 5.46 2.63
CA ASP A 64 -2.84 5.18 1.23
C ASP A 64 -1.60 4.65 0.51
N GLN A 65 -0.39 5.06 0.89
CA GLN A 65 0.84 4.52 0.30
C GLN A 65 1.02 3.04 0.64
N LYS A 66 0.72 2.66 1.89
CA LYS A 66 0.74 1.25 2.29
C LYS A 66 -0.32 0.44 1.54
N ALA A 67 -1.55 0.97 1.43
CA ALA A 67 -2.63 0.32 0.70
C ALA A 67 -2.30 0.19 -0.80
N GLU A 68 -1.72 1.21 -1.41
CA GLU A 68 -1.25 1.19 -2.80
C GLU A 68 -0.14 0.14 -3.00
N ALA A 69 0.81 0.07 -2.09
CA ALA A 69 1.85 -0.95 -2.13
C ALA A 69 1.27 -2.38 -2.01
N MET A 70 0.29 -2.58 -1.14
CA MET A 70 -0.42 -3.86 -1.02
C MET A 70 -1.19 -4.21 -2.30
N PHE A 71 -1.76 -3.23 -2.99
CA PHE A 71 -2.38 -3.41 -4.29
C PHE A 71 -1.37 -3.88 -5.35
N TYR A 72 -0.20 -3.25 -5.49
CA TYR A 72 0.82 -3.68 -6.45
C TYR A 72 1.46 -5.02 -6.06
N TYR A 73 1.66 -5.27 -4.77
CA TYR A 73 2.04 -6.58 -4.27
C TYR A 73 1.07 -7.65 -4.74
N SER A 74 -0.24 -7.41 -4.58
CA SER A 74 -1.29 -8.32 -4.98
C SER A 74 -1.36 -8.53 -6.50
N GLN A 75 -1.12 -7.48 -7.29
CA GLN A 75 -1.01 -7.64 -8.74
C GLN A 75 0.17 -8.54 -9.13
N ALA A 76 1.31 -8.36 -8.49
CA ALA A 76 2.49 -9.19 -8.71
C ALA A 76 2.21 -10.66 -8.33
N GLU A 77 1.60 -10.91 -7.16
CA GLU A 77 1.22 -12.25 -6.71
C GLU A 77 0.20 -12.91 -7.66
N LYS A 78 -0.76 -12.14 -8.21
CA LYS A 78 -1.67 -12.62 -9.25
C LYS A 78 -0.90 -13.09 -10.51
N LEU A 79 0.10 -12.32 -10.95
CA LEU A 79 0.92 -12.69 -12.12
C LEU A 79 1.79 -13.92 -11.84
N LEU A 80 2.16 -14.16 -10.60
CA LEU A 80 2.88 -15.37 -10.14
C LEU A 80 1.95 -16.59 -9.93
N GLY A 81 0.62 -16.41 -10.04
CA GLY A 81 -0.37 -17.45 -9.83
C GLY A 81 -0.80 -17.66 -8.36
N ASN A 82 -0.35 -16.82 -7.44
CA ASN A 82 -0.66 -16.89 -6.01
C ASN A 82 -1.97 -16.15 -5.69
N PHE A 83 -3.09 -16.63 -6.24
CA PHE A 83 -4.38 -15.95 -6.18
C PHE A 83 -4.91 -15.74 -4.77
N ASP A 84 -4.76 -16.73 -3.88
CA ASP A 84 -5.23 -16.64 -2.49
C ASP A 84 -4.47 -15.56 -1.71
N VAL A 85 -3.14 -15.48 -1.91
CA VAL A 85 -2.28 -14.43 -1.33
C VAL A 85 -2.70 -13.08 -1.86
N SER A 86 -2.94 -12.96 -3.16
CA SER A 86 -3.40 -11.72 -3.80
C SER A 86 -4.72 -11.24 -3.21
N ILE A 87 -5.74 -12.11 -3.12
CA ILE A 87 -7.06 -11.76 -2.57
C ILE A 87 -6.94 -11.31 -1.12
N LYS A 88 -6.21 -12.07 -0.28
CA LYS A 88 -6.04 -11.72 1.14
C LYS A 88 -5.42 -10.33 1.29
N ASN A 89 -4.32 -10.06 0.58
CA ASN A 89 -3.66 -8.74 0.66
C ASN A 89 -4.54 -7.59 0.14
N LEU A 90 -5.42 -7.83 -0.82
CA LEU A 90 -6.36 -6.81 -1.29
C LEU A 90 -7.41 -6.46 -0.24
N TYR A 91 -7.92 -7.44 0.51
CA TYR A 91 -8.82 -7.15 1.63
C TYR A 91 -8.08 -6.41 2.74
N ASP A 92 -6.86 -6.81 3.06
CA ASP A 92 -6.01 -6.09 4.03
C ASP A 92 -5.75 -4.65 3.54
N ALA A 93 -5.52 -4.42 2.24
CA ALA A 93 -5.32 -3.09 1.66
C ALA A 93 -6.53 -2.16 1.88
N LEU A 94 -7.76 -2.68 1.79
CA LEU A 94 -8.98 -1.90 2.07
C LEU A 94 -9.05 -1.39 3.52
N GLU A 95 -8.43 -2.09 4.46
CA GLU A 95 -8.38 -1.65 5.88
C GLU A 95 -7.41 -0.47 6.07
N TYR A 96 -6.39 -0.36 5.22
CA TYR A 96 -5.41 0.74 5.25
C TYR A 96 -5.78 1.91 4.37
N ALA A 97 -6.49 1.69 3.27
CA ALA A 97 -6.91 2.75 2.36
C ALA A 97 -7.87 3.72 3.05
N THR A 98 -7.68 5.02 2.82
CA THR A 98 -8.63 6.01 3.34
C THR A 98 -9.97 5.88 2.62
N PRO A 99 -11.11 6.01 3.33
CA PRO A 99 -12.43 5.89 2.72
C PRO A 99 -12.71 6.94 1.63
N THR A 100 -11.98 8.05 1.67
CA THR A 100 -12.10 9.14 0.70
C THR A 100 -11.30 8.91 -0.59
N ASN A 101 -10.35 7.98 -0.59
CA ASN A 101 -9.58 7.60 -1.78
C ASN A 101 -10.38 6.61 -2.63
N LYS A 102 -11.41 7.13 -3.30
CA LYS A 102 -12.34 6.31 -4.11
C LYS A 102 -11.66 5.63 -5.28
N GLU A 103 -10.62 6.24 -5.84
CA GLU A 103 -9.87 5.67 -6.96
C GLU A 103 -9.14 4.40 -6.55
N LEU A 104 -8.34 4.46 -5.48
CA LEU A 104 -7.61 3.30 -4.97
C LEU A 104 -8.57 2.19 -4.52
N ASN A 105 -9.61 2.54 -3.75
CA ASN A 105 -10.62 1.58 -3.31
C ASN A 105 -11.31 0.89 -4.50
N GLY A 106 -11.68 1.64 -5.53
CA GLY A 106 -12.27 1.11 -6.76
C GLY A 106 -11.33 0.15 -7.50
N GLN A 107 -10.05 0.48 -7.60
CA GLN A 107 -9.03 -0.37 -8.21
C GLN A 107 -8.87 -1.69 -7.43
N ILE A 108 -8.87 -1.63 -6.09
CA ILE A 108 -8.77 -2.81 -5.23
C ILE A 108 -9.98 -3.71 -5.44
N TYR A 109 -11.22 -3.17 -5.39
CA TYR A 109 -12.43 -3.97 -5.62
C TYR A 109 -12.48 -4.59 -7.02
N ALA A 110 -12.08 -3.83 -8.05
CA ALA A 110 -12.01 -4.33 -9.42
C ALA A 110 -11.03 -5.52 -9.54
N LEU A 111 -9.89 -5.45 -8.87
CA LEU A 111 -8.91 -6.54 -8.89
C LEU A 111 -9.41 -7.78 -8.12
N ILE A 112 -10.08 -7.59 -6.99
CA ILE A 112 -10.73 -8.69 -6.25
C ILE A 112 -11.78 -9.36 -7.14
N GLY A 113 -12.64 -8.57 -7.78
CA GLY A 113 -13.66 -9.09 -8.70
C GLY A 113 -13.05 -9.90 -9.85
N ALA A 114 -11.98 -9.38 -10.47
CA ALA A 114 -11.27 -10.09 -11.54
C ALA A 114 -10.65 -11.42 -11.07
N LEU A 115 -10.14 -11.48 -9.83
CA LEU A 115 -9.61 -12.71 -9.25
C LEU A 115 -10.71 -13.75 -9.00
N TYR A 116 -11.85 -13.34 -8.48
CA TYR A 116 -12.98 -14.25 -8.29
C TYR A 116 -13.56 -14.74 -9.62
N CYS A 117 -13.63 -13.90 -10.65
CA CYS A 117 -13.97 -14.36 -12.02
C CYS A 117 -13.01 -15.44 -12.50
N LYS A 118 -11.71 -15.28 -12.25
CA LYS A 118 -10.70 -16.26 -12.65
C LYS A 118 -10.79 -17.57 -11.88
N LEU A 119 -11.21 -17.49 -10.62
CA LEU A 119 -11.46 -18.66 -9.76
C LEU A 119 -12.85 -19.28 -9.97
N THR A 120 -13.63 -18.78 -10.95
CA THR A 120 -15.01 -19.22 -11.26
C THR A 120 -16.04 -18.92 -10.15
N ASP A 121 -15.76 -18.01 -9.24
CA ASP A 121 -16.73 -17.53 -8.25
C ASP A 121 -17.42 -16.24 -8.74
N TYR A 122 -18.36 -16.42 -9.68
CA TYR A 122 -19.06 -15.31 -10.32
C TYR A 122 -19.91 -14.46 -9.37
N ASN A 123 -20.46 -15.05 -8.31
CA ASN A 123 -21.29 -14.31 -7.35
C ASN A 123 -20.47 -13.26 -6.59
N LYS A 124 -19.29 -13.64 -6.11
CA LYS A 124 -18.37 -12.68 -5.47
C LYS A 124 -17.80 -11.66 -6.44
N ALA A 125 -17.57 -12.04 -7.69
CA ALA A 125 -17.12 -11.10 -8.72
C ALA A 125 -18.15 -9.98 -8.95
N ILE A 126 -19.44 -10.32 -9.03
CA ILE A 126 -20.53 -9.35 -9.17
C ILE A 126 -20.62 -8.45 -7.94
N GLU A 127 -20.62 -9.01 -6.73
CA GLU A 127 -20.62 -8.23 -5.47
C GLU A 127 -19.49 -7.17 -5.42
N MET A 128 -18.29 -7.55 -5.87
CA MET A 128 -17.15 -6.62 -5.88
C MET A 128 -17.26 -5.53 -6.96
N SER A 129 -17.95 -5.78 -8.05
CA SER A 129 -18.15 -4.79 -9.12
C SER A 129 -19.15 -3.70 -8.77
N GLU A 130 -19.98 -3.90 -7.75
CA GLU A 130 -21.01 -2.94 -7.29
C GLU A 130 -20.52 -1.97 -6.20
N LYS A 131 -19.27 -2.10 -5.75
CA LYS A 131 -18.65 -1.26 -4.70
C LYS A 131 -17.70 -0.21 -5.27
#